data_e2925550cabeb7ebeddc7d97bda1f3c3
#
_entry.id   e2925550cabeb7ebeddc7d97bda1f3c3
#
_cell.length_a   1.000
_cell.length_b   1.000
_cell.length_c   1.000
_cell.angle_alpha   90.00
_cell.angle_beta   90.00
_cell.angle_gamma   90.00
#
_symmetry.space_group_name_H-M   'P 1'
#
loop_
_entity.id
_entity.type
_entity.pdbx_description
1 polymer ?
#
loop_
_entity_poly.entity_id
_entity_poly.type
_entity_poly.pdbx_seq_one_letter_code
_entity_poly.pdbx_strand_id
1 'polypeptide(L)'
;MDLKTKSNIFQKIFAENWDEYFIFDTINSNNLTYKNFFELVINIKKNLEKRKVKEDDYLCLILNNSIELIALFFAAALLKITLICIDPSRGSDEILKMSTIQKSKFYLIDDKHQNFDIPETEIFSNIFQKNTNLNISISDLDLFNDLNYERLFTITFTSGSTGIPKGVMHNLNNYLKSSLLFNKRFNFSKNNIFYHNLPLSYIGGILNLLFLPFFSKSKIVLDEQFNISKVSNFWNNPVQYSVNTFWFTPTELSLLLKLDRGNLGIEYCKNKTIVGLVGTASLREEIKNNFENKYDLKLFESYCLSETFFVTTNYLNNDQANHTGPLLDDVKVSFTSDNEILLNTPSMFLGYLGLSNDEFFNNNGFYISGDLGKLNNNSLQILGRKKDLIIKGGMNISPKRIEDFIIGLKIFDEVAILGIEEYYMGEKIVCFYTSEESNLNNEIKLINNQIVQKLGLYFKIDEFIKLKILPKTPSGKINKPALKSKYNE
;
A
#
# COMPACT_ATOMS: atom_id res chain seq x y z
N MET A 1 11.10 -23.42 -6.03
CA MET A 1 9.87 -23.88 -6.73
C MET A 1 10.20 -23.93 -8.21
N ASP A 2 10.14 -25.11 -8.81
CA ASP A 2 10.50 -25.33 -10.23
C ASP A 2 9.50 -24.60 -11.16
N LEU A 3 9.95 -24.18 -12.35
CA LEU A 3 9.12 -23.46 -13.34
C LEU A 3 7.84 -24.22 -13.71
N LYS A 4 7.90 -25.57 -13.78
CA LYS A 4 6.73 -26.42 -14.02
C LYS A 4 5.70 -26.37 -12.87
N THR A 5 6.15 -26.17 -11.63
CA THR A 5 5.26 -26.08 -10.47
C THR A 5 4.60 -24.69 -10.37
N LYS A 6 5.24 -23.65 -10.96
CA LYS A 6 4.68 -22.31 -11.04
C LYS A 6 3.54 -22.21 -12.06
N SER A 7 3.69 -22.81 -13.24
CA SER A 7 2.69 -22.72 -14.32
C SER A 7 1.32 -23.27 -13.92
N ASN A 8 1.28 -24.21 -12.98
CA ASN A 8 0.03 -24.83 -12.54
C ASN A 8 -0.64 -24.20 -11.31
N ILE A 9 -0.05 -23.15 -10.68
CA ILE A 9 -0.60 -22.65 -9.41
C ILE A 9 -1.96 -21.95 -9.58
N PHE A 10 -2.14 -21.14 -10.62
CA PHE A 10 -3.42 -20.52 -10.93
C PHE A 10 -4.47 -21.59 -11.25
N GLN A 11 -4.15 -22.49 -12.18
CA GLN A 11 -5.00 -23.61 -12.56
C GLN A 11 -5.44 -24.41 -11.33
N LYS A 12 -4.48 -24.76 -10.48
CA LYS A 12 -4.73 -25.53 -9.25
C LYS A 12 -5.65 -24.80 -8.29
N ILE A 13 -5.43 -23.50 -8.04
CA ILE A 13 -6.26 -22.70 -7.14
C ILE A 13 -7.70 -22.63 -7.65
N PHE A 14 -7.90 -22.37 -8.95
CA PHE A 14 -9.23 -22.33 -9.54
C PHE A 14 -9.91 -23.70 -9.52
N ALA A 15 -9.21 -24.77 -9.91
CA ALA A 15 -9.79 -26.12 -9.96
C ALA A 15 -10.19 -26.64 -8.58
N GLU A 16 -9.36 -26.43 -7.56
CA GLU A 16 -9.63 -26.88 -6.19
C GLU A 16 -10.78 -26.11 -5.51
N ASN A 17 -11.13 -24.91 -6.00
CA ASN A 17 -12.13 -24.05 -5.38
C ASN A 17 -13.25 -23.64 -6.35
N TRP A 18 -13.44 -24.35 -7.47
CA TRP A 18 -14.27 -23.98 -8.62
C TRP A 18 -15.64 -23.42 -8.27
N ASP A 19 -16.39 -24.09 -7.38
CA ASP A 19 -17.73 -23.71 -6.96
C ASP A 19 -17.75 -22.89 -5.65
N GLU A 20 -16.60 -22.65 -5.03
CA GLU A 20 -16.47 -21.85 -3.81
C GLU A 20 -16.52 -20.34 -4.14
N TYR A 21 -17.08 -19.55 -3.23
CA TYR A 21 -17.02 -18.09 -3.35
C TYR A 21 -15.57 -17.58 -3.23
N PHE A 22 -15.20 -16.69 -4.14
CA PHE A 22 -13.91 -15.98 -4.15
C PHE A 22 -14.06 -14.53 -3.74
N ILE A 23 -15.01 -13.79 -4.37
CA ILE A 23 -15.21 -12.36 -4.16
C ILE A 23 -16.66 -12.09 -3.77
N PHE A 24 -16.82 -11.35 -2.68
CA PHE A 24 -18.07 -10.73 -2.27
C PHE A 24 -17.99 -9.23 -2.61
N ASP A 25 -18.75 -8.77 -3.59
CA ASP A 25 -18.78 -7.36 -4.01
C ASP A 25 -19.87 -6.61 -3.25
N THR A 26 -19.46 -5.72 -2.36
CA THR A 26 -20.41 -4.87 -1.61
C THR A 26 -20.85 -3.64 -2.42
N ILE A 27 -20.12 -3.29 -3.47
CA ILE A 27 -20.37 -2.10 -4.31
C ILE A 27 -21.60 -2.33 -5.19
N ASN A 28 -21.64 -3.51 -5.85
CA ASN A 28 -22.71 -3.86 -6.80
C ASN A 28 -23.59 -5.04 -6.30
N SER A 29 -23.37 -5.49 -5.05
CA SER A 29 -24.09 -6.64 -4.46
C SER A 29 -24.02 -7.92 -5.30
N ASN A 30 -22.85 -8.18 -5.91
CA ASN A 30 -22.62 -9.31 -6.80
C ASN A 30 -21.51 -10.22 -6.26
N ASN A 31 -21.88 -11.42 -5.80
CA ASN A 31 -20.91 -12.37 -5.25
C ASN A 31 -20.49 -13.37 -6.32
N LEU A 32 -19.19 -13.58 -6.49
CA LEU A 32 -18.64 -14.47 -7.50
C LEU A 32 -17.97 -15.69 -6.88
N THR A 33 -18.32 -16.88 -7.39
CA THR A 33 -17.51 -18.09 -7.21
C THR A 33 -16.25 -17.99 -8.06
N TYR A 34 -15.25 -18.86 -7.82
CA TYR A 34 -14.07 -18.94 -8.70
C TYR A 34 -14.48 -19.20 -10.16
N LYS A 35 -15.50 -20.04 -10.39
CA LYS A 35 -16.08 -20.28 -11.72
C LYS A 35 -16.58 -19.00 -12.36
N ASN A 36 -17.49 -18.27 -11.69
CA ASN A 36 -18.11 -17.06 -12.25
C ASN A 36 -17.08 -15.95 -12.42
N PHE A 37 -16.08 -15.89 -11.53
CA PHE A 37 -14.95 -14.98 -11.69
C PHE A 37 -14.09 -15.33 -12.91
N PHE A 38 -13.80 -16.61 -13.15
CA PHE A 38 -13.07 -17.05 -14.35
C PHE A 38 -13.86 -16.76 -15.63
N GLU A 39 -15.19 -16.93 -15.62
CA GLU A 39 -16.06 -16.51 -16.74
C GLU A 39 -15.89 -15.02 -17.07
N LEU A 40 -15.83 -14.17 -16.06
CA LEU A 40 -15.59 -12.74 -16.21
C LEU A 40 -14.20 -12.46 -16.79
N VAL A 41 -13.15 -13.14 -16.28
CA VAL A 41 -11.78 -13.06 -16.80
C VAL A 41 -11.72 -13.39 -18.28
N ILE A 42 -12.34 -14.49 -18.70
CA ILE A 42 -12.36 -14.93 -20.12
C ILE A 42 -13.17 -13.96 -20.98
N ASN A 43 -14.28 -13.41 -20.45
CA ASN A 43 -15.06 -12.41 -21.15
C ASN A 43 -14.23 -11.14 -21.46
N ILE A 44 -13.53 -10.62 -20.44
CA ILE A 44 -12.64 -9.46 -20.61
C ILE A 44 -11.53 -9.77 -21.61
N LYS A 45 -10.87 -10.93 -21.46
CA LYS A 45 -9.83 -11.37 -22.38
C LYS A 45 -10.31 -11.35 -23.82
N LYS A 46 -11.46 -11.98 -24.13
CA LYS A 46 -12.03 -12.02 -25.49
C LYS A 46 -12.40 -10.62 -26.01
N ASN A 47 -12.89 -9.73 -25.16
CA ASN A 47 -13.23 -8.38 -25.58
C ASN A 47 -11.99 -7.52 -25.87
N LEU A 48 -10.90 -7.71 -25.16
CA LEU A 48 -9.61 -7.08 -25.45
C LEU A 48 -9.00 -7.62 -26.75
N GLU A 49 -9.09 -8.95 -27.01
CA GLU A 49 -8.64 -9.56 -28.25
C GLU A 49 -9.43 -9.02 -29.48
N LYS A 50 -10.75 -8.86 -29.36
CA LYS A 50 -11.58 -8.21 -30.41
C LYS A 50 -11.12 -6.78 -30.71
N ARG A 51 -10.59 -6.07 -29.72
CA ARG A 51 -9.98 -4.73 -29.84
C ARG A 51 -8.54 -4.77 -30.31
N LYS A 52 -8.04 -5.94 -30.73
CA LYS A 52 -6.70 -6.16 -31.24
C LYS A 52 -5.60 -5.85 -30.20
N VAL A 53 -5.91 -6.05 -28.89
CA VAL A 53 -4.89 -6.07 -27.84
C VAL A 53 -4.06 -7.32 -28.00
N LYS A 54 -2.75 -7.18 -27.99
CA LYS A 54 -1.78 -8.26 -28.23
C LYS A 54 -0.77 -8.32 -27.08
N GLU A 55 -0.05 -9.42 -27.05
CA GLU A 55 1.15 -9.56 -26.21
C GLU A 55 2.07 -8.33 -26.39
N ASP A 56 2.69 -7.86 -25.31
CA ASP A 56 3.52 -6.65 -25.21
C ASP A 56 2.77 -5.31 -25.25
N ASP A 57 1.47 -5.29 -25.43
CA ASP A 57 0.70 -4.05 -25.32
C ASP A 57 0.65 -3.57 -23.85
N TYR A 58 0.53 -2.25 -23.68
CA TYR A 58 0.31 -1.59 -22.41
C TYR A 58 -1.13 -1.08 -22.35
N LEU A 59 -1.80 -1.28 -21.20
CA LEU A 59 -3.08 -0.63 -20.89
C LEU A 59 -2.89 0.29 -19.69
N CYS A 60 -3.26 1.55 -19.84
CA CYS A 60 -3.25 2.53 -18.76
C CYS A 60 -4.62 2.53 -18.06
N LEU A 61 -4.63 2.35 -16.76
CA LEU A 61 -5.83 2.21 -15.94
C LEU A 61 -5.96 3.40 -15.01
N ILE A 62 -7.05 4.15 -15.13
CA ILE A 62 -7.45 5.26 -14.27
C ILE A 62 -8.83 4.90 -13.71
N LEU A 63 -8.87 3.91 -12.80
CA LEU A 63 -10.08 3.19 -12.43
C LEU A 63 -10.23 3.09 -10.91
N ASN A 64 -11.46 3.17 -10.43
CA ASN A 64 -11.82 2.81 -9.08
C ASN A 64 -11.91 1.30 -8.90
N ASN A 65 -11.99 0.84 -7.65
CA ASN A 65 -12.13 -0.58 -7.34
C ASN A 65 -13.43 -1.14 -7.92
N SER A 66 -13.30 -2.29 -8.59
CA SER A 66 -14.44 -3.08 -9.06
C SER A 66 -14.03 -4.55 -9.26
N ILE A 67 -14.99 -5.46 -9.32
CA ILE A 67 -14.71 -6.86 -9.66
C ILE A 67 -14.09 -6.96 -11.05
N GLU A 68 -14.55 -6.17 -11.96
CA GLU A 68 -14.08 -6.14 -13.35
C GLU A 68 -12.62 -5.72 -13.41
N LEU A 69 -12.22 -4.73 -12.61
CA LEU A 69 -10.81 -4.36 -12.51
C LEU A 69 -9.97 -5.51 -11.96
N ILE A 70 -10.46 -6.23 -10.95
CA ILE A 70 -9.79 -7.44 -10.46
C ILE A 70 -9.65 -8.48 -11.58
N ALA A 71 -10.73 -8.74 -12.32
CA ALA A 71 -10.72 -9.71 -13.42
C ALA A 71 -9.79 -9.27 -14.57
N LEU A 72 -9.64 -7.96 -14.80
CA LEU A 72 -8.70 -7.42 -15.79
C LEU A 72 -7.24 -7.77 -15.45
N PHE A 73 -6.82 -7.79 -14.18
CA PHE A 73 -5.47 -8.26 -13.82
C PHE A 73 -5.23 -9.71 -14.27
N PHE A 74 -6.21 -10.60 -14.10
CA PHE A 74 -6.08 -12.00 -14.54
C PHE A 74 -6.14 -12.11 -16.07
N ALA A 75 -7.00 -11.35 -16.73
CA ALA A 75 -7.06 -11.32 -18.19
C ALA A 75 -5.76 -10.77 -18.81
N ALA A 76 -5.16 -9.77 -18.19
CA ALA A 76 -3.86 -9.20 -18.58
C ALA A 76 -2.73 -10.23 -18.45
N ALA A 77 -2.72 -11.03 -17.39
CA ALA A 77 -1.77 -12.12 -17.23
C ALA A 77 -1.90 -13.15 -18.36
N LEU A 78 -3.13 -13.56 -18.72
CA LEU A 78 -3.40 -14.47 -19.82
C LEU A 78 -3.04 -13.90 -21.20
N LEU A 79 -3.22 -12.61 -21.40
CA LEU A 79 -2.86 -11.90 -22.63
C LEU A 79 -1.39 -11.52 -22.69
N LYS A 80 -0.66 -11.68 -21.60
CA LYS A 80 0.74 -11.27 -21.47
C LYS A 80 0.95 -9.78 -21.78
N ILE A 81 0.07 -8.94 -21.27
CA ILE A 81 0.10 -7.47 -21.39
C ILE A 81 0.48 -6.82 -20.08
N THR A 82 0.89 -5.55 -20.14
CA THR A 82 1.31 -4.76 -18.98
C THR A 82 0.24 -3.76 -18.59
N LEU A 83 -0.10 -3.70 -17.30
CA LEU A 83 -1.04 -2.74 -16.74
C LEU A 83 -0.30 -1.57 -16.07
N ILE A 84 -0.60 -0.35 -16.47
CA ILE A 84 -0.11 0.89 -15.87
C ILE A 84 -1.24 1.40 -14.96
N CYS A 85 -1.03 1.32 -13.64
CA CYS A 85 -2.07 1.61 -12.66
C CYS A 85 -1.90 3.02 -12.10
N ILE A 86 -2.85 3.91 -12.38
CA ILE A 86 -2.87 5.30 -11.93
C ILE A 86 -4.08 5.53 -11.03
N ASP A 87 -3.86 6.17 -9.87
CA ASP A 87 -4.92 6.49 -8.94
C ASP A 87 -5.81 7.61 -9.50
N PRO A 88 -7.11 7.38 -9.70
CA PRO A 88 -8.03 8.37 -10.26
C PRO A 88 -8.29 9.56 -9.33
N SER A 89 -7.92 9.47 -8.04
CA SER A 89 -8.05 10.58 -7.09
C SER A 89 -6.96 11.64 -7.22
N ARG A 90 -5.93 11.40 -8.05
CA ARG A 90 -4.86 12.38 -8.31
C ARG A 90 -5.36 13.55 -9.16
N GLY A 91 -4.64 14.68 -9.09
CA GLY A 91 -4.92 15.82 -9.96
C GLY A 91 -4.75 15.49 -11.44
N SER A 92 -5.55 16.12 -12.31
CA SER A 92 -5.55 15.87 -13.76
C SER A 92 -4.17 16.03 -14.41
N ASP A 93 -3.41 17.05 -14.02
CA ASP A 93 -2.07 17.27 -14.56
C ASP A 93 -1.08 16.16 -14.17
N GLU A 94 -1.22 15.60 -12.96
CA GLU A 94 -0.39 14.49 -12.49
C GLU A 94 -0.76 13.20 -13.25
N ILE A 95 -2.06 12.93 -13.40
CA ILE A 95 -2.56 11.79 -14.19
C ILE A 95 -2.04 11.88 -15.62
N LEU A 96 -2.17 13.03 -16.27
CA LEU A 96 -1.69 13.22 -17.63
C LEU A 96 -0.18 12.97 -17.75
N LYS A 97 0.63 13.53 -16.86
CA LYS A 97 2.09 13.28 -16.83
C LYS A 97 2.42 11.80 -16.68
N MET A 98 1.73 11.09 -15.78
CA MET A 98 1.97 9.66 -15.54
C MET A 98 1.51 8.80 -16.72
N SER A 99 0.37 9.11 -17.33
CA SER A 99 -0.19 8.34 -18.45
C SER A 99 0.64 8.47 -19.74
N THR A 100 1.39 9.56 -19.89
CA THR A 100 2.24 9.81 -21.08
C THR A 100 3.66 9.27 -20.96
N ILE A 101 4.11 8.80 -19.78
CA ILE A 101 5.46 8.22 -19.59
C ILE A 101 5.68 7.00 -20.51
N GLN A 102 4.65 6.17 -20.67
CA GLN A 102 4.67 5.00 -21.54
C GLN A 102 3.44 5.00 -22.44
N LYS A 103 3.64 4.92 -23.75
CA LYS A 103 2.53 4.82 -24.71
C LYS A 103 1.73 3.56 -24.44
N SER A 104 0.44 3.73 -24.23
CA SER A 104 -0.53 2.65 -24.02
C SER A 104 -1.38 2.40 -25.26
N LYS A 105 -1.83 1.16 -25.44
CA LYS A 105 -2.78 0.78 -26.51
C LYS A 105 -4.13 1.44 -26.29
N PHE A 106 -4.58 1.42 -25.03
CA PHE A 106 -5.79 2.08 -24.55
C PHE A 106 -5.58 2.69 -23.17
N TYR A 107 -6.32 3.75 -22.91
CA TYR A 107 -6.46 4.38 -21.60
C TYR A 107 -7.87 4.06 -21.12
N LEU A 108 -7.98 3.22 -20.09
CA LEU A 108 -9.23 2.78 -19.53
C LEU A 108 -9.62 3.68 -18.37
N ILE A 109 -10.77 4.31 -18.46
CA ILE A 109 -11.30 5.23 -17.45
C ILE A 109 -12.68 4.81 -16.98
N ASP A 110 -13.05 5.17 -15.76
CA ASP A 110 -14.43 5.04 -15.27
C ASP A 110 -15.36 6.05 -15.96
N ASP A 111 -16.67 5.73 -16.01
CA ASP A 111 -17.70 6.61 -16.52
C ASP A 111 -17.70 8.01 -15.85
N LYS A 112 -17.22 8.10 -14.60
CA LYS A 112 -17.12 9.34 -13.83
C LYS A 112 -15.96 10.24 -14.25
N HIS A 113 -14.98 9.73 -14.98
CA HIS A 113 -13.74 10.42 -15.36
C HIS A 113 -13.65 10.75 -16.86
N GLN A 114 -14.77 10.88 -17.56
CA GLN A 114 -14.85 11.12 -19.01
C GLN A 114 -14.21 12.45 -19.48
N ASN A 115 -13.80 13.32 -18.57
CA ASN A 115 -13.25 14.65 -18.90
C ASN A 115 -11.74 14.69 -19.11
N PHE A 116 -11.05 13.54 -19.11
CA PHE A 116 -9.63 13.49 -19.45
C PHE A 116 -9.46 13.52 -20.97
N ASP A 117 -8.83 14.56 -21.48
CA ASP A 117 -8.47 14.69 -22.90
C ASP A 117 -7.17 13.89 -23.18
N ILE A 118 -7.30 12.57 -23.12
CA ILE A 118 -6.23 11.62 -23.44
C ILE A 118 -6.65 10.88 -24.73
N PRO A 119 -5.81 10.89 -25.78
CA PRO A 119 -6.08 10.11 -27.00
C PRO A 119 -6.25 8.62 -26.71
N GLU A 120 -7.04 7.93 -27.53
CA GLU A 120 -7.27 6.47 -27.42
C GLU A 120 -7.92 6.05 -26.09
N THR A 121 -8.67 6.96 -25.43
CA THR A 121 -9.41 6.66 -24.22
C THR A 121 -10.64 5.79 -24.52
N GLU A 122 -10.83 4.73 -23.74
CA GLU A 122 -12.03 3.91 -23.74
C GLU A 122 -12.68 3.89 -22.36
N ILE A 123 -14.00 3.95 -22.34
CA ILE A 123 -14.78 3.79 -21.12
C ILE A 123 -14.73 2.32 -20.72
N PHE A 124 -14.34 2.07 -19.48
CA PHE A 124 -14.08 0.71 -18.99
C PHE A 124 -15.32 -0.19 -19.07
N SER A 125 -16.53 0.33 -18.80
CA SER A 125 -17.78 -0.42 -18.93
C SER A 125 -18.02 -1.01 -20.32
N ASN A 126 -17.51 -0.39 -21.38
CA ASN A 126 -17.62 -0.91 -22.75
C ASN A 126 -16.85 -2.22 -22.97
N ILE A 127 -15.88 -2.53 -22.11
CA ILE A 127 -15.10 -3.78 -22.19
C ILE A 127 -15.87 -4.97 -21.60
N PHE A 128 -16.89 -4.71 -20.75
CA PHE A 128 -17.65 -5.76 -20.06
C PHE A 128 -18.91 -6.23 -20.76
N GLN A 129 -19.21 -5.79 -21.98
CA GLN A 129 -20.38 -6.28 -22.68
C GLN A 129 -20.40 -7.82 -22.63
N LYS A 130 -21.38 -8.38 -21.89
CA LYS A 130 -21.50 -9.82 -21.70
C LYS A 130 -21.57 -10.52 -23.06
N ASN A 131 -20.61 -11.36 -23.36
CA ASN A 131 -20.76 -12.36 -24.39
C ASN A 131 -21.70 -13.43 -23.82
N THR A 132 -22.94 -13.47 -24.30
CA THR A 132 -24.07 -14.20 -23.71
C THR A 132 -23.97 -15.75 -23.80
N ASN A 133 -22.90 -16.33 -24.34
CA ASN A 133 -22.77 -17.78 -24.52
C ASN A 133 -21.35 -18.29 -24.23
N LEU A 134 -20.77 -17.93 -23.06
CA LEU A 134 -19.53 -18.55 -22.62
C LEU A 134 -19.88 -19.87 -21.89
N ASN A 135 -19.74 -20.99 -22.54
CA ASN A 135 -19.82 -22.29 -21.88
C ASN A 135 -18.41 -22.64 -21.37
N ILE A 136 -18.08 -22.23 -20.13
CA ILE A 136 -16.77 -22.41 -19.52
C ILE A 136 -16.76 -23.65 -18.65
N SER A 137 -15.70 -24.43 -18.78
CA SER A 137 -15.44 -25.68 -18.04
C SER A 137 -14.09 -25.63 -17.33
N ILE A 138 -13.84 -26.59 -16.46
CA ILE A 138 -12.55 -26.72 -15.77
C ILE A 138 -11.39 -26.93 -16.74
N SER A 139 -11.63 -27.53 -17.94
CA SER A 139 -10.57 -27.70 -18.95
C SER A 139 -10.07 -26.37 -19.55
N ASP A 140 -10.88 -25.31 -19.51
CA ASP A 140 -10.44 -23.99 -19.99
C ASP A 140 -9.38 -23.36 -19.08
N LEU A 141 -9.19 -23.88 -17.87
CA LEU A 141 -8.11 -23.48 -16.96
C LEU A 141 -6.71 -23.81 -17.49
N ASP A 142 -6.62 -24.66 -18.53
CA ASP A 142 -5.36 -24.95 -19.22
C ASP A 142 -4.72 -23.69 -19.82
N LEU A 143 -5.51 -22.62 -20.06
CA LEU A 143 -4.99 -21.31 -20.46
C LEU A 143 -3.93 -20.76 -19.49
N PHE A 144 -4.01 -21.10 -18.20
CA PHE A 144 -3.03 -20.68 -17.22
C PHE A 144 -1.68 -21.40 -17.33
N ASN A 145 -1.58 -22.47 -18.08
CA ASN A 145 -0.32 -23.20 -18.31
C ASN A 145 0.68 -22.38 -19.16
N ASP A 146 0.20 -21.40 -19.93
CA ASP A 146 1.01 -20.55 -20.80
C ASP A 146 1.36 -19.18 -20.16
N LEU A 147 1.16 -19.01 -18.83
CA LEU A 147 1.52 -17.79 -18.14
C LEU A 147 3.04 -17.52 -18.17
N ASN A 148 3.42 -16.30 -18.51
CA ASN A 148 4.80 -15.84 -18.40
C ASN A 148 5.00 -15.07 -17.09
N TYR A 149 5.52 -15.74 -16.07
CA TYR A 149 5.72 -15.17 -14.75
C TYR A 149 6.83 -14.11 -14.66
N GLU A 150 7.80 -14.15 -15.57
CA GLU A 150 8.98 -13.27 -15.53
C GLU A 150 8.78 -11.99 -16.37
N ARG A 151 7.69 -11.93 -17.15
CA ARG A 151 7.36 -10.77 -17.96
C ARG A 151 6.88 -9.61 -17.10
N LEU A 152 7.16 -8.37 -17.55
CA LEU A 152 6.58 -7.16 -16.96
C LEU A 152 5.05 -7.25 -16.96
N PHE A 153 4.47 -7.09 -15.78
CA PHE A 153 3.04 -7.29 -15.57
C PHE A 153 2.34 -6.00 -15.12
N THR A 154 2.92 -5.30 -14.15
CA THR A 154 2.34 -4.05 -13.64
C THR A 154 3.38 -2.95 -13.53
N ILE A 155 2.92 -1.71 -13.70
CA ILE A 155 3.63 -0.49 -13.37
C ILE A 155 2.74 0.30 -12.40
N THR A 156 3.23 0.53 -11.19
CA THR A 156 2.57 1.34 -10.17
C THR A 156 3.43 2.55 -9.84
N PHE A 157 2.82 3.67 -9.47
CA PHE A 157 3.58 4.90 -9.25
C PHE A 157 3.77 5.21 -7.77
N THR A 158 5.01 5.55 -7.42
CA THR A 158 5.35 6.10 -6.09
C THR A 158 5.59 7.60 -6.20
N SER A 159 5.30 8.33 -5.11
CA SER A 159 5.68 9.73 -5.00
C SER A 159 7.19 9.85 -4.96
N GLY A 160 7.80 10.23 -6.09
CA GLY A 160 9.24 10.46 -6.18
C GLY A 160 9.70 11.57 -5.21
N SER A 161 10.95 11.48 -4.74
CA SER A 161 11.56 12.53 -3.91
C SER A 161 11.76 13.85 -4.67
N THR A 162 11.81 13.78 -6.00
CA THR A 162 11.99 14.89 -6.93
C THR A 162 10.68 15.51 -7.40
N GLY A 163 9.54 15.10 -6.84
CA GLY A 163 8.21 15.56 -7.26
C GLY A 163 7.65 14.87 -8.51
N ILE A 164 8.49 14.14 -9.26
CA ILE A 164 8.04 13.35 -10.42
C ILE A 164 7.77 11.90 -9.94
N PRO A 165 6.57 11.37 -10.13
CA PRO A 165 6.27 9.99 -9.76
C PRO A 165 7.13 9.00 -10.55
N LYS A 166 7.68 7.98 -9.85
CA LYS A 166 8.47 6.92 -10.48
C LYS A 166 7.59 5.69 -10.72
N GLY A 167 7.60 5.17 -11.93
CA GLY A 167 6.88 3.94 -12.30
C GLY A 167 7.64 2.70 -11.86
N VAL A 168 7.18 2.01 -10.83
CA VAL A 168 7.79 0.79 -10.30
C VAL A 168 7.28 -0.42 -11.09
N MET A 169 8.19 -1.19 -11.68
CA MET A 169 7.91 -2.30 -12.58
C MET A 169 7.96 -3.65 -11.86
N HIS A 170 6.89 -4.43 -11.95
CA HIS A 170 6.83 -5.78 -11.39
C HIS A 170 6.35 -6.82 -12.40
N ASN A 171 6.85 -8.04 -12.26
CA ASN A 171 6.34 -9.22 -12.93
C ASN A 171 5.41 -10.05 -12.02
N LEU A 172 4.71 -11.02 -12.59
CA LEU A 172 3.78 -11.86 -11.83
C LEU A 172 4.48 -12.74 -10.78
N ASN A 173 5.74 -13.12 -11.04
CA ASN A 173 6.55 -13.90 -10.12
C ASN A 173 6.83 -13.16 -8.80
N ASN A 174 6.98 -11.82 -8.84
CA ASN A 174 7.17 -11.00 -7.65
C ASN A 174 5.95 -11.09 -6.73
N TYR A 175 4.74 -10.98 -7.28
CA TYR A 175 3.49 -11.14 -6.53
C TYR A 175 3.36 -12.54 -5.91
N LEU A 176 3.65 -13.57 -6.70
CA LEU A 176 3.60 -14.96 -6.24
C LEU A 176 4.58 -15.20 -5.09
N LYS A 177 5.86 -14.87 -5.29
CA LYS A 177 6.91 -15.10 -4.28
C LYS A 177 6.61 -14.35 -2.98
N SER A 178 6.29 -13.06 -3.08
CA SER A 178 6.01 -12.24 -1.91
C SER A 178 4.80 -12.73 -1.12
N SER A 179 3.71 -13.09 -1.81
CA SER A 179 2.52 -13.64 -1.18
C SER A 179 2.79 -14.96 -0.47
N LEU A 180 3.53 -15.87 -1.10
CA LEU A 180 3.87 -17.17 -0.50
C LEU A 180 4.76 -17.01 0.73
N LEU A 181 5.78 -16.13 0.67
CA LEU A 181 6.67 -15.87 1.79
C LEU A 181 5.94 -15.24 2.97
N PHE A 182 5.08 -14.26 2.70
CA PHE A 182 4.26 -13.64 3.73
C PHE A 182 3.29 -14.63 4.36
N ASN A 183 2.64 -15.45 3.54
CA ASN A 183 1.66 -16.43 4.02
C ASN A 183 2.27 -17.51 4.92
N LYS A 184 3.56 -17.80 4.82
CA LYS A 184 4.26 -18.72 5.75
C LYS A 184 4.18 -18.24 7.22
N ARG A 185 3.98 -16.94 7.46
CA ARG A 185 3.88 -16.37 8.81
C ARG A 185 2.48 -16.49 9.41
N PHE A 186 1.46 -16.44 8.58
CA PHE A 186 0.05 -16.38 9.03
C PHE A 186 -0.76 -17.63 8.72
N ASN A 187 -0.31 -18.47 7.76
CA ASN A 187 -1.03 -19.66 7.29
C ASN A 187 -2.46 -19.35 6.84
N PHE A 188 -2.66 -18.23 6.15
CA PHE A 188 -3.97 -17.90 5.57
C PHE A 188 -4.42 -19.01 4.62
N SER A 189 -5.74 -19.23 4.60
CA SER A 189 -6.38 -20.31 3.87
C SER A 189 -7.79 -19.91 3.44
N LYS A 190 -8.57 -20.82 2.87
CA LYS A 190 -9.98 -20.61 2.52
C LYS A 190 -10.88 -20.15 3.66
N ASN A 191 -10.44 -20.29 4.91
CA ASN A 191 -11.17 -19.81 6.09
C ASN A 191 -10.94 -18.32 6.36
N ASN A 192 -9.98 -17.69 5.69
CA ASN A 192 -9.71 -16.28 5.82
C ASN A 192 -10.54 -15.49 4.80
N ILE A 193 -11.10 -14.38 5.26
CA ILE A 193 -11.89 -13.45 4.47
C ILE A 193 -11.26 -12.08 4.64
N PHE A 194 -10.61 -11.61 3.58
CA PHE A 194 -9.92 -10.32 3.55
C PHE A 194 -10.89 -9.19 3.23
N TYR A 195 -10.75 -8.05 3.91
CA TYR A 195 -11.47 -6.84 3.58
C TYR A 195 -10.65 -5.97 2.63
N HIS A 196 -11.13 -5.78 1.41
CA HIS A 196 -10.44 -5.05 0.36
C HIS A 196 -11.04 -3.66 0.17
N ASN A 197 -10.45 -2.66 0.82
CA ASN A 197 -10.83 -1.25 0.80
C ASN A 197 -9.67 -0.30 0.43
N LEU A 198 -8.53 -0.85 -0.03
CA LEU A 198 -7.41 -0.07 -0.57
C LEU A 198 -7.51 0.06 -2.10
N PRO A 199 -6.96 1.14 -2.70
CA PRO A 199 -7.02 1.31 -4.16
C PRO A 199 -6.24 0.21 -4.90
N LEU A 200 -6.84 -0.34 -5.96
CA LEU A 200 -6.18 -1.27 -6.91
C LEU A 200 -5.19 -0.58 -7.86
N SER A 201 -5.04 0.73 -7.77
CA SER A 201 -3.97 1.51 -8.40
C SER A 201 -2.69 1.54 -7.56
N TYR A 202 -2.76 1.09 -6.30
CA TYR A 202 -1.67 1.08 -5.34
C TYR A 202 -1.23 -0.35 -5.00
N ILE A 203 0.07 -0.53 -4.78
CA ILE A 203 0.64 -1.87 -4.55
C ILE A 203 -0.01 -2.59 -3.36
N GLY A 204 -0.42 -1.87 -2.30
CA GLY A 204 -1.12 -2.45 -1.17
C GLY A 204 -2.48 -3.06 -1.54
N GLY A 205 -3.23 -2.45 -2.46
CA GLY A 205 -4.46 -3.04 -2.99
C GLY A 205 -4.18 -4.28 -3.86
N ILE A 206 -3.16 -4.20 -4.72
CA ILE A 206 -2.84 -5.29 -5.66
C ILE A 206 -2.18 -6.47 -4.93
N LEU A 207 -1.12 -6.23 -4.17
CA LEU A 207 -0.38 -7.32 -3.51
C LEU A 207 -1.12 -7.84 -2.28
N ASN A 208 -1.45 -6.93 -1.33
CA ASN A 208 -1.87 -7.33 0.01
C ASN A 208 -3.32 -7.83 0.03
N LEU A 209 -4.18 -7.26 -0.81
CA LEU A 209 -5.62 -7.48 -0.78
C LEU A 209 -6.18 -8.18 -2.03
N LEU A 210 -5.35 -8.43 -3.06
CA LEU A 210 -5.73 -9.25 -4.21
C LEU A 210 -4.87 -10.50 -4.32
N PHE A 211 -3.54 -10.36 -4.57
CA PHE A 211 -2.71 -11.54 -4.84
C PHE A 211 -2.39 -12.36 -3.58
N LEU A 212 -2.19 -11.75 -2.41
CA LEU A 212 -2.00 -12.49 -1.17
C LEU A 212 -3.23 -13.36 -0.83
N PRO A 213 -4.48 -12.84 -0.80
CA PRO A 213 -5.65 -13.68 -0.61
C PRO A 213 -5.83 -14.72 -1.72
N PHE A 214 -5.60 -14.38 -2.99
CA PHE A 214 -5.71 -15.36 -4.08
C PHE A 214 -4.73 -16.53 -3.89
N PHE A 215 -3.44 -16.27 -3.68
CA PHE A 215 -2.43 -17.34 -3.52
C PHE A 215 -2.57 -18.12 -2.21
N SER A 216 -3.23 -17.57 -1.21
CA SER A 216 -3.60 -18.28 0.03
C SER A 216 -4.95 -18.99 -0.04
N LYS A 217 -5.65 -18.92 -1.19
CA LYS A 217 -7.01 -19.45 -1.39
C LYS A 217 -8.07 -18.82 -0.47
N SER A 218 -7.77 -17.62 0.05
CA SER A 218 -8.67 -16.85 0.89
C SER A 218 -9.73 -16.15 0.06
N LYS A 219 -10.80 -15.70 0.73
CA LYS A 219 -11.90 -14.94 0.11
C LYS A 219 -11.63 -13.45 0.24
N ILE A 220 -12.26 -12.66 -0.62
CA ILE A 220 -12.16 -11.20 -0.65
C ILE A 220 -13.57 -10.59 -0.49
N VAL A 221 -13.72 -9.66 0.44
CA VAL A 221 -14.86 -8.74 0.48
C VAL A 221 -14.38 -7.43 -0.12
N LEU A 222 -14.79 -7.16 -1.36
CA LEU A 222 -14.43 -5.93 -2.08
C LEU A 222 -15.39 -4.82 -1.68
N ASP A 223 -14.83 -3.71 -1.23
CA ASP A 223 -15.59 -2.49 -0.92
C ASP A 223 -15.00 -1.28 -1.64
N GLU A 224 -15.73 -0.17 -1.61
CA GLU A 224 -15.21 1.12 -2.04
C GLU A 224 -13.97 1.49 -1.22
N GLN A 225 -13.12 2.31 -1.81
CA GLN A 225 -11.94 2.83 -1.13
C GLN A 225 -12.34 3.56 0.15
N PHE A 226 -11.57 3.29 1.23
CA PHE A 226 -11.80 3.93 2.52
C PHE A 226 -11.68 5.46 2.42
N ASN A 227 -12.65 6.13 3.01
CA ASN A 227 -12.65 7.58 3.17
C ASN A 227 -13.39 7.97 4.46
N ILE A 228 -13.32 9.24 4.85
CA ILE A 228 -13.88 9.71 6.13
C ILE A 228 -15.39 9.48 6.25
N SER A 229 -16.15 9.52 5.15
CA SER A 229 -17.59 9.30 5.18
C SER A 229 -17.99 7.84 5.47
N LYS A 230 -17.05 6.91 5.29
CA LYS A 230 -17.27 5.48 5.54
C LYS A 230 -17.04 5.07 7.01
N VAL A 231 -16.45 5.93 7.82
CA VAL A 231 -16.06 5.58 9.20
C VAL A 231 -17.24 5.11 10.05
N SER A 232 -18.37 5.81 9.98
CA SER A 232 -19.58 5.47 10.77
C SER A 232 -20.19 4.11 10.42
N ASN A 233 -19.98 3.64 9.20
CA ASN A 233 -20.54 2.39 8.68
C ASN A 233 -19.47 1.34 8.35
N PHE A 234 -18.22 1.60 8.75
CA PHE A 234 -17.08 0.76 8.39
C PHE A 234 -17.31 -0.74 8.71
N TRP A 235 -17.89 -1.04 9.85
CA TRP A 235 -18.07 -2.41 10.32
C TRP A 235 -19.27 -3.15 9.71
N ASN A 236 -20.16 -2.48 8.97
CA ASN A 236 -21.38 -3.12 8.43
C ASN A 236 -21.02 -4.27 7.48
N ASN A 237 -20.22 -4.01 6.44
CA ASN A 237 -19.81 -5.02 5.48
C ASN A 237 -18.91 -6.10 6.10
N PRO A 238 -17.87 -5.78 6.89
CA PRO A 238 -17.09 -6.77 7.63
C PRO A 238 -17.93 -7.72 8.47
N VAL A 239 -18.91 -7.23 9.19
CA VAL A 239 -19.80 -8.07 10.02
C VAL A 239 -20.69 -8.95 9.13
N GLN A 240 -21.35 -8.36 8.13
CA GLN A 240 -22.25 -9.04 7.21
C GLN A 240 -21.57 -10.22 6.50
N TYR A 241 -20.35 -10.02 6.03
CA TYR A 241 -19.59 -11.03 5.28
C TYR A 241 -18.60 -11.82 6.14
N SER A 242 -18.66 -11.64 7.45
CA SER A 242 -17.79 -12.39 8.38
C SER A 242 -16.28 -12.22 8.12
N VAL A 243 -15.85 -11.01 7.75
CA VAL A 243 -14.43 -10.66 7.53
C VAL A 243 -13.61 -10.96 8.78
N ASN A 244 -12.47 -11.62 8.62
CA ASN A 244 -11.57 -11.93 9.74
C ASN A 244 -10.13 -11.52 9.50
N THR A 245 -9.84 -10.87 8.36
CA THR A 245 -8.49 -10.42 8.02
C THR A 245 -8.56 -9.03 7.40
N PHE A 246 -7.89 -8.07 8.03
CA PHE A 246 -7.85 -6.68 7.61
C PHE A 246 -6.42 -6.26 7.29
N TRP A 247 -6.28 -5.35 6.35
CA TRP A 247 -5.06 -4.60 6.12
C TRP A 247 -5.34 -3.12 6.34
N PHE A 248 -5.01 -2.64 7.50
CA PHE A 248 -5.23 -1.24 7.88
C PHE A 248 -4.07 -0.34 7.46
N THR A 249 -4.39 0.91 7.20
CA THR A 249 -3.42 2.00 7.19
C THR A 249 -3.44 2.72 8.55
N PRO A 250 -2.35 3.35 9.00
CA PRO A 250 -2.35 4.14 10.24
C PRO A 250 -3.41 5.25 10.26
N THR A 251 -3.76 5.79 9.08
CA THR A 251 -4.83 6.79 8.94
C THR A 251 -6.22 6.20 9.21
N GLU A 252 -6.51 5.02 8.67
CA GLU A 252 -7.78 4.32 8.96
C GLU A 252 -7.94 4.04 10.45
N LEU A 253 -6.88 3.52 11.10
CA LEU A 253 -6.88 3.26 12.55
C LEU A 253 -7.18 4.54 13.33
N SER A 254 -6.52 5.65 13.00
CA SER A 254 -6.72 6.95 13.67
C SER A 254 -8.15 7.48 13.48
N LEU A 255 -8.70 7.37 12.26
CA LEU A 255 -10.06 7.83 11.96
C LEU A 255 -11.12 6.97 12.66
N LEU A 256 -10.95 5.64 12.69
CA LEU A 256 -11.83 4.73 13.41
C LEU A 256 -11.78 4.97 14.92
N LEU A 257 -10.60 5.25 15.50
CA LEU A 257 -10.49 5.63 16.90
C LEU A 257 -11.24 6.92 17.20
N LYS A 258 -11.07 7.93 16.35
CA LYS A 258 -11.60 9.29 16.58
C LYS A 258 -13.11 9.39 16.29
N LEU A 259 -13.61 8.73 15.25
CA LEU A 259 -14.94 9.00 14.69
C LEU A 259 -15.93 7.83 14.81
N ASP A 260 -15.46 6.58 14.93
CA ASP A 260 -16.38 5.47 15.16
C ASP A 260 -16.90 5.48 16.59
N ARG A 261 -18.19 5.78 16.72
CA ARG A 261 -18.93 5.86 18.00
C ARG A 261 -19.83 4.64 18.23
N GLY A 262 -19.88 3.72 17.26
CA GLY A 262 -20.70 2.52 17.35
C GLY A 262 -20.04 1.41 18.16
N ASN A 263 -20.86 0.42 18.58
CA ASN A 263 -20.39 -0.77 19.29
C ASN A 263 -20.23 -1.98 18.34
N LEU A 264 -20.72 -1.91 17.11
CA LEU A 264 -20.78 -3.04 16.19
C LEU A 264 -19.41 -3.70 15.98
N GLY A 265 -18.38 -2.89 15.72
CA GLY A 265 -17.01 -3.38 15.53
C GLY A 265 -16.41 -3.97 16.81
N ILE A 266 -16.70 -3.35 17.95
CA ILE A 266 -16.23 -3.82 19.27
C ILE A 266 -16.82 -5.20 19.58
N GLU A 267 -18.13 -5.35 19.43
CA GLU A 267 -18.83 -6.63 19.67
C GLU A 267 -18.37 -7.70 18.69
N TYR A 268 -18.18 -7.33 17.43
CA TYR A 268 -17.73 -8.24 16.40
C TYR A 268 -16.33 -8.80 16.69
N CYS A 269 -15.37 -7.94 16.98
CA CYS A 269 -13.99 -8.33 17.22
C CYS A 269 -13.84 -9.17 18.50
N LYS A 270 -14.61 -8.88 19.56
CA LYS A 270 -14.62 -9.70 20.79
C LYS A 270 -15.07 -11.13 20.57
N ASN A 271 -15.97 -11.37 19.62
CA ASN A 271 -16.58 -12.68 19.37
C ASN A 271 -15.91 -13.45 18.24
N LYS A 272 -14.83 -12.91 17.64
CA LYS A 272 -14.18 -13.50 16.47
C LYS A 272 -12.68 -13.31 16.50
N THR A 273 -11.94 -14.32 16.10
CA THR A 273 -10.49 -14.18 15.89
C THR A 273 -10.26 -13.34 14.65
N ILE A 274 -9.76 -12.12 14.83
CA ILE A 274 -9.46 -11.16 13.77
C ILE A 274 -7.94 -11.01 13.65
N VAL A 275 -7.44 -10.98 12.41
CA VAL A 275 -6.05 -10.63 12.09
C VAL A 275 -6.04 -9.21 11.54
N GLY A 276 -5.43 -8.29 12.27
CA GLY A 276 -5.22 -6.91 11.85
C GLY A 276 -3.79 -6.72 11.35
N LEU A 277 -3.58 -6.63 10.03
CA LEU A 277 -2.29 -6.30 9.44
C LEU A 277 -2.17 -4.79 9.29
N VAL A 278 -0.98 -4.24 9.49
CA VAL A 278 -0.73 -2.80 9.33
C VAL A 278 0.52 -2.58 8.50
N GLY A 279 0.41 -1.68 7.53
CA GLY A 279 1.53 -1.30 6.66
C GLY A 279 1.33 0.09 6.07
N THR A 280 2.03 0.38 4.97
CA THR A 280 2.02 1.64 4.23
C THR A 280 2.75 2.82 4.88
N ALA A 281 2.74 2.95 6.19
CA ALA A 281 3.47 3.97 6.95
C ALA A 281 3.77 3.45 8.37
N SER A 282 4.64 4.14 9.10
CA SER A 282 4.92 3.81 10.51
C SER A 282 3.66 3.97 11.36
N LEU A 283 3.35 2.96 12.16
CA LEU A 283 2.27 3.00 13.14
C LEU A 283 2.79 3.56 14.46
N ARG A 284 2.09 4.52 15.04
CA ARG A 284 2.40 5.03 16.38
C ARG A 284 1.94 4.01 17.43
N GLU A 285 2.78 3.78 18.43
CA GLU A 285 2.49 2.84 19.51
C GLU A 285 1.17 3.18 20.25
N GLU A 286 0.92 4.46 20.46
CA GLU A 286 -0.32 4.92 21.09
C GLU A 286 -1.56 4.55 20.25
N ILE A 287 -1.53 4.77 18.93
CA ILE A 287 -2.63 4.41 18.03
C ILE A 287 -2.83 2.90 18.06
N LYS A 288 -1.73 2.12 18.00
CA LYS A 288 -1.76 0.67 18.10
C LYS A 288 -2.46 0.23 19.39
N ASN A 289 -1.96 0.69 20.54
CA ASN A 289 -2.48 0.30 21.84
C ASN A 289 -3.95 0.72 22.04
N ASN A 290 -4.32 1.94 21.65
CA ASN A 290 -5.69 2.40 21.76
C ASN A 290 -6.64 1.62 20.85
N PHE A 291 -6.21 1.25 19.64
CA PHE A 291 -7.01 0.48 18.71
C PHE A 291 -7.17 -0.97 19.18
N GLU A 292 -6.10 -1.61 19.59
CA GLU A 292 -6.11 -2.95 20.17
C GLU A 292 -7.01 -3.03 21.40
N ASN A 293 -6.93 -2.03 22.30
CA ASN A 293 -7.77 -1.97 23.48
C ASN A 293 -9.24 -1.70 23.16
N LYS A 294 -9.53 -0.82 22.18
CA LYS A 294 -10.93 -0.48 21.81
C LYS A 294 -11.65 -1.67 21.17
N TYR A 295 -10.99 -2.35 20.23
CA TYR A 295 -11.63 -3.39 19.42
C TYR A 295 -11.29 -4.81 19.87
N ASP A 296 -10.42 -4.98 20.86
CA ASP A 296 -9.96 -6.29 21.34
C ASP A 296 -9.38 -7.16 20.21
N LEU A 297 -8.55 -6.57 19.37
CA LEU A 297 -7.85 -7.27 18.28
C LEU A 297 -6.35 -6.91 18.25
N LYS A 298 -5.52 -7.81 17.75
CA LYS A 298 -4.08 -7.59 17.61
C LYS A 298 -3.72 -7.01 16.25
N LEU A 299 -2.80 -6.03 16.25
CA LEU A 299 -2.25 -5.40 15.06
C LEU A 299 -0.81 -5.87 14.81
N PHE A 300 -0.57 -6.39 13.62
CA PHE A 300 0.73 -6.89 13.17
C PHE A 300 1.33 -5.94 12.14
N GLU A 301 2.40 -5.26 12.52
CA GLU A 301 3.08 -4.32 11.65
C GLU A 301 3.97 -5.05 10.64
N SER A 302 4.01 -4.51 9.42
CA SER A 302 4.85 -5.00 8.34
C SER A 302 5.62 -3.86 7.70
N TYR A 303 6.88 -4.10 7.34
CA TYR A 303 7.66 -3.20 6.50
C TYR A 303 7.70 -3.73 5.08
N CYS A 304 7.29 -2.88 4.16
CA CYS A 304 7.28 -3.14 2.74
C CYS A 304 7.57 -1.85 1.96
N LEU A 305 8.17 -2.00 0.81
CA LEU A 305 8.35 -0.93 -0.17
C LEU A 305 7.70 -1.35 -1.48
N SER A 306 7.33 -0.39 -2.30
CA SER A 306 6.83 -0.69 -3.65
C SER A 306 7.86 -1.47 -4.46
N GLU A 307 9.15 -1.25 -4.21
CA GLU A 307 10.28 -1.82 -4.94
C GLU A 307 10.66 -3.24 -4.50
N THR A 308 10.34 -3.61 -3.27
CA THR A 308 10.81 -4.89 -2.68
C THR A 308 9.69 -5.81 -2.26
N PHE A 309 8.47 -5.28 -2.19
CA PHE A 309 7.32 -5.90 -1.55
C PHE A 309 7.57 -6.15 -0.06
N PHE A 310 7.08 -7.26 0.50
CA PHE A 310 7.21 -7.54 1.93
C PHE A 310 8.66 -7.86 2.31
N VAL A 311 9.16 -7.16 3.33
CA VAL A 311 10.50 -7.34 3.90
C VAL A 311 10.41 -8.00 5.27
N THR A 312 9.56 -7.46 6.14
CA THR A 312 9.34 -7.96 7.50
C THR A 312 7.87 -8.00 7.84
N THR A 313 7.50 -8.79 8.84
CA THR A 313 6.20 -8.71 9.49
C THR A 313 6.26 -9.20 10.92
N ASN A 314 5.57 -8.54 11.84
CA ASN A 314 5.20 -9.12 13.12
C ASN A 314 4.14 -10.22 12.89
N TYR A 315 4.03 -11.17 13.81
CA TYR A 315 3.06 -12.26 13.76
C TYR A 315 2.75 -12.76 15.18
N LEU A 316 1.76 -13.61 15.31
CA LEU A 316 1.34 -14.17 16.59
C LEU A 316 2.56 -14.71 17.37
N ASN A 317 2.65 -14.36 18.64
CA ASN A 317 3.72 -14.69 19.57
C ASN A 317 5.09 -14.05 19.30
N ASN A 318 5.23 -13.12 18.37
CA ASN A 318 6.44 -12.38 18.08
C ASN A 318 6.19 -10.90 17.82
N ASP A 319 5.29 -10.29 18.58
CA ASP A 319 5.01 -8.87 18.51
C ASP A 319 5.95 -8.09 19.43
N GLN A 320 6.84 -7.28 18.85
CA GLN A 320 7.76 -6.41 19.57
C GLN A 320 7.38 -4.96 19.31
N ALA A 321 7.19 -4.20 20.36
CA ALA A 321 6.90 -2.77 20.27
C ALA A 321 8.00 -2.03 19.49
N ASN A 322 7.60 -1.09 18.63
CA ASN A 322 8.48 -0.26 17.80
C ASN A 322 9.34 -1.00 16.77
N HIS A 323 9.01 -2.25 16.44
CA HIS A 323 9.69 -3.03 15.41
C HIS A 323 8.67 -3.52 14.39
N THR A 324 9.08 -3.59 13.12
CA THR A 324 8.25 -4.13 12.04
C THR A 324 8.31 -5.64 11.90
N GLY A 325 8.90 -6.30 12.90
CA GLY A 325 9.02 -7.74 12.99
C GLY A 325 10.27 -8.32 12.33
N PRO A 326 10.43 -9.65 12.38
CA PRO A 326 11.55 -10.35 11.78
C PRO A 326 11.48 -10.31 10.25
N LEU A 327 12.65 -10.47 9.63
CA LEU A 327 12.78 -10.63 8.19
C LEU A 327 11.98 -11.84 7.71
N LEU A 328 11.33 -11.71 6.56
CA LEU A 328 10.76 -12.87 5.86
C LEU A 328 11.89 -13.79 5.36
N ASP A 329 11.52 -15.04 5.05
CA ASP A 329 12.48 -16.01 4.55
C ASP A 329 13.14 -15.51 3.24
N ASP A 330 14.43 -15.79 3.08
CA ASP A 330 15.24 -15.40 1.91
C ASP A 330 15.39 -13.88 1.69
N VAL A 331 14.87 -13.04 2.59
CA VAL A 331 15.13 -11.60 2.59
C VAL A 331 16.50 -11.33 3.22
N LYS A 332 17.34 -10.57 2.51
CA LYS A 332 18.66 -10.15 2.98
C LYS A 332 18.66 -8.65 3.23
N VAL A 333 19.18 -8.25 4.38
CA VAL A 333 19.35 -6.84 4.77
C VAL A 333 20.82 -6.58 5.06
N SER A 334 21.32 -5.45 4.62
CA SER A 334 22.61 -4.88 4.97
C SER A 334 22.44 -3.41 5.30
N PHE A 335 23.49 -2.77 5.79
CA PHE A 335 23.45 -1.35 6.16
C PHE A 335 24.67 -0.64 5.62
N THR A 336 24.50 0.62 5.23
CA THR A 336 25.63 1.53 4.98
C THR A 336 26.22 2.01 6.31
N SER A 337 27.36 2.72 6.25
CA SER A 337 28.01 3.31 7.44
C SER A 337 27.11 4.33 8.17
N ASP A 338 26.15 4.93 7.50
CA ASP A 338 25.18 5.87 8.03
C ASP A 338 23.80 5.24 8.32
N ASN A 339 23.76 3.90 8.45
CA ASN A 339 22.59 3.09 8.80
C ASN A 339 21.47 3.11 7.77
N GLU A 340 21.75 3.42 6.50
CA GLU A 340 20.78 3.25 5.43
C GLU A 340 20.55 1.76 5.16
N ILE A 341 19.28 1.37 5.07
CA ILE A 341 18.87 -0.01 4.85
C ILE A 341 19.07 -0.38 3.37
N LEU A 342 19.84 -1.43 3.16
CA LEU A 342 20.07 -2.06 1.87
C LEU A 342 19.31 -3.38 1.81
N LEU A 343 18.49 -3.58 0.77
CA LEU A 343 17.55 -4.70 0.66
C LEU A 343 17.84 -5.59 -0.56
N ASN A 344 17.78 -6.90 -0.34
CA ASN A 344 17.72 -7.87 -1.41
C ASN A 344 16.64 -8.89 -1.07
N THR A 345 15.56 -8.95 -1.86
CA THR A 345 14.39 -9.79 -1.63
C THR A 345 14.11 -10.70 -2.83
N PRO A 346 13.49 -11.87 -2.64
CA PRO A 346 13.07 -12.72 -3.75
C PRO A 346 12.03 -12.10 -4.70
N SER A 347 11.42 -10.98 -4.28
CA SER A 347 10.37 -10.24 -4.99
C SER A 347 10.79 -8.82 -5.39
N MET A 348 12.12 -8.63 -5.63
CA MET A 348 12.64 -7.35 -6.12
C MET A 348 11.95 -6.92 -7.40
N PHE A 349 11.66 -5.61 -7.50
CA PHE A 349 11.14 -5.01 -8.73
C PHE A 349 12.11 -5.18 -9.92
N LEU A 350 11.61 -5.00 -11.12
CA LEU A 350 12.42 -5.07 -12.34
C LEU A 350 13.21 -3.78 -12.59
N GLY A 351 12.90 -2.72 -11.85
CA GLY A 351 13.48 -1.38 -11.99
C GLY A 351 12.39 -0.32 -12.09
N TYR A 352 12.83 0.91 -12.30
CA TYR A 352 11.94 2.04 -12.57
C TYR A 352 11.79 2.25 -14.07
N LEU A 353 10.57 2.53 -14.51
CA LEU A 353 10.26 2.80 -15.90
C LEU A 353 11.11 3.97 -16.45
N GLY A 354 11.90 3.70 -17.49
CA GLY A 354 12.71 4.71 -18.17
C GLY A 354 13.95 5.21 -17.42
N LEU A 355 14.32 4.57 -16.28
CA LEU A 355 15.51 4.91 -15.50
C LEU A 355 16.52 3.76 -15.49
N SER A 356 17.83 4.08 -15.40
CA SER A 356 18.86 3.06 -15.17
C SER A 356 18.77 2.52 -13.75
N ASN A 357 18.99 1.22 -13.60
CA ASN A 357 19.02 0.57 -12.29
C ASN A 357 20.29 0.87 -11.48
N ASP A 358 21.38 1.36 -12.13
CA ASP A 358 22.67 1.56 -11.49
C ASP A 358 22.63 2.58 -10.34
N GLU A 359 21.71 3.53 -10.41
CA GLU A 359 21.53 4.55 -9.36
C GLU A 359 20.83 4.02 -8.11
N PHE A 360 20.11 2.89 -8.23
CA PHE A 360 19.23 2.37 -7.18
C PHE A 360 19.76 1.10 -6.52
N PHE A 361 20.82 0.52 -7.06
CA PHE A 361 21.44 -0.69 -6.53
C PHE A 361 22.92 -0.45 -6.23
N ASN A 362 23.42 -1.05 -5.16
CA ASN A 362 24.85 -1.06 -4.91
C ASN A 362 25.55 -2.15 -5.75
N ASN A 363 26.89 -2.17 -5.73
CA ASN A 363 27.72 -3.13 -6.47
C ASN A 363 27.47 -4.61 -6.09
N ASN A 364 26.83 -4.88 -4.96
CA ASN A 364 26.46 -6.22 -4.49
C ASN A 364 25.01 -6.61 -4.82
N GLY A 365 24.30 -5.80 -5.63
CA GLY A 365 22.92 -6.04 -6.04
C GLY A 365 21.87 -5.80 -4.97
N PHE A 366 22.18 -5.03 -3.92
CA PHE A 366 21.20 -4.59 -2.94
C PHE A 366 20.56 -3.27 -3.37
N TYR A 367 19.24 -3.21 -3.27
CA TYR A 367 18.47 -1.99 -3.46
C TYR A 367 18.73 -1.00 -2.32
N ILE A 368 18.99 0.25 -2.67
CA ILE A 368 19.23 1.37 -1.74
C ILE A 368 17.87 1.96 -1.37
N SER A 369 17.36 1.63 -0.17
CA SER A 369 15.96 1.90 0.18
C SER A 369 15.65 3.38 0.45
N GLY A 370 16.66 4.17 0.81
CA GLY A 370 16.48 5.52 1.33
C GLY A 370 15.91 5.57 2.74
N ASP A 371 15.64 4.42 3.38
CA ASP A 371 15.19 4.33 4.77
C ASP A 371 16.38 4.05 5.69
N LEU A 372 16.37 4.64 6.88
CA LEU A 372 17.34 4.41 7.94
C LEU A 372 16.79 3.39 8.93
N GLY A 373 17.65 2.51 9.42
CA GLY A 373 17.21 1.50 10.35
C GLY A 373 18.33 0.75 11.06
N LYS A 374 17.93 -0.19 11.90
CA LYS A 374 18.83 -1.13 12.56
C LYS A 374 18.13 -2.48 12.71
N LEU A 375 18.93 -3.54 12.76
CA LEU A 375 18.47 -4.90 12.97
C LEU A 375 18.85 -5.33 14.39
N ASN A 376 17.86 -5.66 15.21
CA ASN A 376 18.05 -6.18 16.56
C ASN A 376 17.43 -7.58 16.64
N ASN A 377 18.22 -8.61 16.93
CA ASN A 377 17.72 -9.99 17.05
C ASN A 377 16.81 -10.42 15.90
N ASN A 378 17.23 -10.15 14.66
CA ASN A 378 16.48 -10.40 13.42
C ASN A 378 15.17 -9.57 13.25
N SER A 379 14.90 -8.62 14.13
CA SER A 379 13.75 -7.70 14.03
C SER A 379 14.22 -6.33 13.54
N LEU A 380 13.58 -5.82 12.47
CA LEU A 380 13.99 -4.57 11.84
C LEU A 380 13.24 -3.39 12.49
N GLN A 381 14.02 -2.39 12.90
CA GLN A 381 13.51 -1.12 13.38
C GLN A 381 13.78 -0.02 12.35
N ILE A 382 12.73 0.68 11.91
CA ILE A 382 12.82 1.82 10.99
C ILE A 382 13.00 3.11 11.79
N LEU A 383 14.11 3.82 11.55
CA LEU A 383 14.48 5.04 12.26
C LEU A 383 14.05 6.32 11.52
N GLY A 384 13.68 6.22 10.25
CA GLY A 384 13.23 7.34 9.43
C GLY A 384 13.69 7.22 7.99
N ARG A 385 13.57 8.32 7.23
CA ARG A 385 14.05 8.41 5.86
C ARG A 385 15.31 9.26 5.76
N LYS A 386 16.30 8.82 5.00
CA LYS A 386 17.56 9.53 4.79
C LYS A 386 17.34 10.93 4.21
N LYS A 387 16.48 11.05 3.20
CA LYS A 387 16.12 12.31 2.56
C LYS A 387 15.35 13.30 3.45
N ASP A 388 14.71 12.78 4.52
CA ASP A 388 13.94 13.59 5.45
C ASP A 388 14.81 14.08 6.62
N LEU A 389 16.10 13.66 6.69
CA LEU A 389 17.02 14.16 7.72
C LEU A 389 17.14 15.67 7.61
N ILE A 390 17.05 16.34 8.74
CA ILE A 390 17.28 17.78 8.87
C ILE A 390 18.76 18.01 9.15
N ILE A 391 19.40 18.81 8.32
CA ILE A 391 20.82 19.14 8.47
C ILE A 391 20.94 20.48 9.20
N LYS A 392 21.06 20.40 10.52
CA LYS A 392 21.18 21.59 11.39
C LYS A 392 22.53 21.67 12.06
N GLY A 393 23.31 22.68 11.72
CA GLY A 393 24.65 22.89 12.27
C GLY A 393 25.61 21.71 11.98
N GLY A 394 25.47 21.08 10.80
CA GLY A 394 26.26 19.90 10.40
C GLY A 394 25.80 18.58 11.04
N MET A 395 24.75 18.60 11.85
CA MET A 395 24.18 17.39 12.48
C MET A 395 23.00 16.87 11.65
N ASN A 396 22.98 15.56 11.40
CA ASN A 396 21.87 14.86 10.78
C ASN A 396 20.80 14.50 11.83
N ILE A 397 19.67 15.19 11.79
CA ILE A 397 18.59 15.04 12.76
C ILE A 397 17.40 14.33 12.11
N SER A 398 16.99 13.20 12.68
CA SER A 398 15.81 12.49 12.22
C SER A 398 14.53 13.19 12.68
N PRO A 399 13.67 13.70 11.79
CA PRO A 399 12.37 14.26 12.13
C PRO A 399 11.52 13.26 12.92
N LYS A 400 11.53 12.00 12.52
CA LYS A 400 10.77 10.93 13.19
C LYS A 400 11.08 10.83 14.67
N ARG A 401 12.35 11.00 15.04
CA ARG A 401 12.77 10.94 16.46
C ARG A 401 12.14 12.06 17.30
N ILE A 402 11.99 13.25 16.71
CA ILE A 402 11.32 14.39 17.35
C ILE A 402 9.81 14.18 17.36
N GLU A 403 9.25 13.73 16.22
CA GLU A 403 7.81 13.43 16.08
C GLU A 403 7.38 12.39 17.14
N ASP A 404 8.08 11.27 17.25
CA ASP A 404 7.79 10.20 18.21
C ASP A 404 7.86 10.73 19.67
N PHE A 405 8.84 11.58 19.99
CA PHE A 405 8.98 12.18 21.32
C PHE A 405 7.79 13.09 21.65
N ILE A 406 7.44 14.02 20.76
CA ILE A 406 6.35 14.99 20.99
C ILE A 406 5.00 14.28 21.12
N ILE A 407 4.77 13.29 20.26
CA ILE A 407 3.53 12.51 20.29
C ILE A 407 3.37 11.77 21.62
N GLY A 408 4.48 11.25 22.18
CA GLY A 408 4.47 10.63 23.51
C GLY A 408 4.02 11.55 24.64
N LEU A 409 4.10 12.87 24.45
CA LEU A 409 3.62 13.88 25.42
C LEU A 409 2.10 14.10 25.36
N LYS A 410 1.40 13.62 24.30
CA LYS A 410 -0.06 13.71 24.12
C LYS A 410 -0.65 15.12 24.14
N ILE A 411 0.12 16.13 23.73
CA ILE A 411 -0.28 17.54 23.71
C ILE A 411 -0.90 17.93 22.36
N PHE A 412 -0.43 17.28 21.27
CA PHE A 412 -0.90 17.55 19.91
C PHE A 412 -1.62 16.32 19.33
N ASP A 413 -2.63 16.55 18.47
CA ASP A 413 -3.36 15.48 17.78
C ASP A 413 -2.50 14.86 16.67
N GLU A 414 -1.90 15.72 15.83
CA GLU A 414 -0.98 15.32 14.77
C GLU A 414 0.23 16.24 14.75
N VAL A 415 1.38 15.67 14.37
CA VAL A 415 2.67 16.40 14.31
C VAL A 415 3.40 16.00 13.03
N ALA A 416 4.03 17.00 12.41
CA ALA A 416 5.01 16.79 11.34
C ALA A 416 6.20 17.71 11.57
N ILE A 417 7.40 17.15 11.55
CA ILE A 417 8.66 17.88 11.68
C ILE A 417 9.32 17.97 10.30
N LEU A 418 9.73 19.19 9.94
CA LEU A 418 10.45 19.47 8.69
C LEU A 418 11.68 20.34 8.94
N GLY A 419 12.71 20.13 8.10
CA GLY A 419 13.80 21.07 7.92
C GLY A 419 13.42 22.14 6.90
N ILE A 420 13.59 23.38 7.29
CA ILE A 420 13.40 24.55 6.42
C ILE A 420 14.76 25.26 6.32
N GLU A 421 15.17 25.57 5.11
CA GLU A 421 16.44 26.23 4.84
C GLU A 421 16.59 27.52 5.69
N GLU A 422 17.77 27.66 6.29
CA GLU A 422 18.13 28.78 7.15
C GLU A 422 19.61 29.12 6.94
N TYR A 423 19.91 30.41 6.93
CA TYR A 423 21.21 30.92 6.48
C TYR A 423 22.38 30.49 7.36
N TYR A 424 22.23 30.44 8.69
CA TYR A 424 23.34 30.21 9.59
C TYR A 424 23.59 28.74 9.93
N MET A 425 22.52 27.96 10.06
CA MET A 425 22.61 26.56 10.52
C MET A 425 22.32 25.53 9.45
N GLY A 426 22.09 25.97 8.19
CA GLY A 426 21.69 25.14 7.07
C GLY A 426 20.18 24.90 7.05
N GLU A 427 19.65 24.26 8.07
CA GLU A 427 18.20 24.11 8.25
C GLU A 427 17.77 24.41 9.68
N LYS A 428 16.59 25.01 9.83
CA LYS A 428 15.87 25.12 11.10
C LYS A 428 14.80 24.02 11.20
N ILE A 429 14.49 23.62 12.42
CA ILE A 429 13.47 22.62 12.71
C ILE A 429 12.13 23.29 12.91
N VAL A 430 11.17 23.00 12.03
CA VAL A 430 9.81 23.52 12.10
C VAL A 430 8.83 22.39 12.44
N CYS A 431 8.01 22.62 13.46
CA CYS A 431 6.96 21.71 13.91
C CYS A 431 5.61 22.19 13.41
N PHE A 432 4.99 21.46 12.49
CA PHE A 432 3.58 21.64 12.14
C PHE A 432 2.73 20.72 13.00
N TYR A 433 1.66 21.26 13.60
CA TYR A 433 0.82 20.47 14.49
C TYR A 433 -0.67 20.83 14.38
N THR A 434 -1.52 19.88 14.78
CA THR A 434 -2.95 20.11 15.02
C THR A 434 -3.28 19.92 16.49
N SER A 435 -4.23 20.70 16.99
CA SER A 435 -4.74 20.57 18.36
C SER A 435 -6.10 21.27 18.47
N GLU A 436 -7.00 20.72 19.27
CA GLU A 436 -8.28 21.35 19.62
C GLU A 436 -8.10 22.53 20.59
N GLU A 437 -7.03 22.53 21.38
CA GLU A 437 -6.74 23.62 22.34
C GLU A 437 -6.28 24.88 21.64
N SER A 438 -6.79 26.04 22.06
CA SER A 438 -6.55 27.33 21.41
C SER A 438 -5.24 28.02 21.84
N ASN A 439 -4.75 27.79 23.04
CA ASN A 439 -3.55 28.43 23.57
C ASN A 439 -2.60 27.39 24.20
N LEU A 440 -1.48 27.15 23.57
CA LEU A 440 -0.48 26.14 23.93
C LEU A 440 0.93 26.75 24.16
N ASN A 441 1.01 28.06 24.47
CA ASN A 441 2.31 28.74 24.58
C ASN A 441 3.21 28.18 25.70
N ASN A 442 2.61 27.76 26.81
CA ASN A 442 3.34 27.18 27.94
C ASN A 442 3.79 25.75 27.63
N GLU A 443 2.90 24.97 27.01
CA GLU A 443 3.14 23.61 26.59
C GLU A 443 4.25 23.54 25.54
N ILE A 444 4.28 24.43 24.57
CA ILE A 444 5.33 24.56 23.56
C ILE A 444 6.70 24.80 24.18
N LYS A 445 6.79 25.70 25.17
CA LYS A 445 8.03 25.95 25.93
C LYS A 445 8.48 24.70 26.69
N LEU A 446 7.53 24.03 27.33
CA LEU A 446 7.77 22.81 28.08
C LEU A 446 8.28 21.68 27.16
N ILE A 447 7.62 21.49 26.00
CA ILE A 447 8.02 20.52 24.97
C ILE A 447 9.48 20.76 24.58
N ASN A 448 9.85 21.99 24.22
CA ASN A 448 11.23 22.31 23.82
C ASN A 448 12.25 22.05 24.93
N ASN A 449 11.93 22.37 26.17
CA ASN A 449 12.80 22.09 27.30
C ASN A 449 13.03 20.57 27.48
N GLN A 450 11.96 19.79 27.36
CA GLN A 450 12.04 18.33 27.46
C GLN A 450 12.80 17.71 26.27
N ILE A 451 12.61 18.24 25.04
CA ILE A 451 13.38 17.83 23.86
C ILE A 451 14.88 18.05 24.10
N VAL A 452 15.26 19.27 24.54
CA VAL A 452 16.68 19.58 24.82
C VAL A 452 17.25 18.65 25.88
N GLN A 453 16.50 18.42 26.95
CA GLN A 453 16.92 17.55 28.05
C GLN A 453 17.08 16.07 27.63
N LYS A 454 16.17 15.54 26.81
CA LYS A 454 16.10 14.11 26.45
C LYS A 454 16.82 13.77 25.16
N LEU A 455 16.79 14.65 24.16
CA LEU A 455 17.33 14.39 22.82
C LEU A 455 18.61 15.20 22.56
N GLY A 456 18.80 16.34 23.23
CA GLY A 456 19.94 17.24 23.07
C GLY A 456 19.60 18.59 22.43
N LEU A 457 20.51 19.54 22.53
CA LEU A 457 20.31 20.94 22.11
C LEU A 457 19.99 21.09 20.61
N TYR A 458 20.62 20.29 19.76
CA TYR A 458 20.42 20.36 18.30
C TYR A 458 19.00 19.96 17.88
N PHE A 459 18.27 19.20 18.71
CA PHE A 459 16.89 18.79 18.43
C PHE A 459 15.85 19.86 18.80
N LYS A 460 16.29 20.98 19.38
CA LYS A 460 15.41 22.08 19.73
C LYS A 460 14.63 22.56 18.50
N ILE A 461 13.31 22.61 18.62
CA ILE A 461 12.42 23.11 17.58
C ILE A 461 12.51 24.64 17.57
N ASP A 462 12.75 25.19 16.39
CA ASP A 462 12.92 26.64 16.21
C ASP A 462 11.58 27.34 16.03
N GLU A 463 10.58 26.65 15.43
CA GLU A 463 9.30 27.25 15.14
C GLU A 463 8.16 26.21 15.26
N PHE A 464 7.00 26.65 15.78
CA PHE A 464 5.78 25.85 15.89
C PHE A 464 4.66 26.50 15.09
N ILE A 465 4.04 25.77 14.17
CA ILE A 465 2.97 26.24 13.29
C ILE A 465 1.73 25.38 13.48
N LYS A 466 0.67 26.00 13.99
CA LYS A 466 -0.63 25.38 14.14
C LYS A 466 -1.38 25.38 12.82
N LEU A 467 -1.88 24.20 12.40
CA LEU A 467 -2.76 24.04 11.25
C LEU A 467 -4.08 23.42 11.70
N LYS A 468 -5.16 23.69 10.97
CA LYS A 468 -6.45 23.02 11.19
C LYS A 468 -6.38 21.53 10.83
N ILE A 469 -5.68 21.21 9.73
CA ILE A 469 -5.50 19.85 9.21
C ILE A 469 -4.12 19.79 8.58
N LEU A 470 -3.37 18.71 8.84
CA LEU A 470 -2.13 18.42 8.09
C LEU A 470 -2.48 17.84 6.72
N PRO A 471 -1.87 18.33 5.62
CA PRO A 471 -2.09 17.78 4.28
C PRO A 471 -1.63 16.33 4.23
N LYS A 472 -2.41 15.48 3.53
CA LYS A 472 -2.12 14.05 3.38
C LYS A 472 -2.08 13.66 1.92
N THR A 473 -1.30 12.62 1.61
CA THR A 473 -1.30 11.96 0.32
C THR A 473 -2.56 11.08 0.17
N PRO A 474 -2.92 10.60 -1.04
CA PRO A 474 -4.02 9.64 -1.22
C PRO A 474 -3.86 8.35 -0.40
N SER A 475 -2.63 7.93 -0.11
CA SER A 475 -2.33 6.80 0.77
C SER A 475 -2.42 7.12 2.27
N GLY A 476 -2.87 8.34 2.66
CA GLY A 476 -3.06 8.77 4.04
C GLY A 476 -1.78 9.23 4.76
N LYS A 477 -0.62 9.27 4.09
CA LYS A 477 0.63 9.78 4.67
C LYS A 477 0.63 11.30 4.72
N ILE A 478 1.29 11.91 5.73
CA ILE A 478 1.50 13.36 5.77
C ILE A 478 2.29 13.78 4.52
N ASN A 479 1.77 14.76 3.80
CA ASN A 479 2.39 15.33 2.61
C ASN A 479 3.39 16.42 3.00
N LYS A 480 4.62 16.02 3.34
CA LYS A 480 5.70 16.94 3.74
C LYS A 480 6.06 17.97 2.66
N PRO A 481 6.11 17.64 1.35
CA PRO A 481 6.28 18.64 0.30
C PRO A 481 5.21 19.74 0.31
N ALA A 482 3.93 19.37 0.47
CA ALA A 482 2.85 20.36 0.56
C ALA A 482 2.96 21.25 1.81
N LEU A 483 3.45 20.71 2.93
CA LEU A 483 3.75 21.51 4.12
C LEU A 483 4.89 22.49 3.87
N LYS A 484 5.96 22.06 3.17
CA LYS A 484 7.11 22.92 2.84
C LYS A 484 6.69 24.04 1.89
N SER A 485 5.87 23.76 0.88
CA SER A 485 5.29 24.79 -0.01
C SER A 485 4.46 25.81 0.77
N LYS A 486 3.58 25.33 1.62
CA LYS A 486 2.72 26.18 2.45
C LYS A 486 3.48 27.05 3.47
N TYR A 487 4.66 26.62 3.86
CA TYR A 487 5.54 27.44 4.72
C TYR A 487 6.15 28.61 3.97
N ASN A 488 6.43 28.45 2.67
CA ASN A 488 7.07 29.46 1.82
C ASN A 488 6.06 30.47 1.23
N GLU A 489 4.75 30.23 1.35
CA GLU A 489 3.66 31.15 1.00
C GLU A 489 3.43 32.19 2.11
#